data_a273452d021cd64f8fb28704b6972bc1
#
_entry.id   a273452d021cd64f8fb28704b6972bc1
#
_cell.length_a   1.000
_cell.length_b   1.000
_cell.length_c   1.000
_cell.angle_alpha   90.00
_cell.angle_beta   90.00
_cell.angle_gamma   90.00
#
_symmetry.space_group_name_H-M   'P 1'
#
loop_
_entity.id
_entity.type
_entity.pdbx_description
1 polymer ?
#
loop_
_entity_poly.entity_id
_entity_poly.type
_entity_poly.pdbx_seq_one_letter_code
_entity_poly.pdbx_strand_id
1 'polypeptide(L)'
;MTGPQWADREFVGHDFRDEDLSGLHTERAVFDECDFSGVNLAESQHRGSAFRNCRFERTSLWHSAFVQCSMLGSVFVQCRLRPLTLDEVDFTLAVLGGNDLRGVDLSGCRLRETGLVEADLRKAGLRGADLTGARTVGTRLDEADLRGARIDPTLWTTASLTGARIDITQALAYAAAHGLRLDSSPDG
;
A
#
# COMPACT_ATOMS: atom_id res chain seq x y z
N MET A 1 -19.87 20.17 -6.01
CA MET A 1 -20.84 19.65 -5.01
C MET A 1 -20.04 18.90 -3.99
N THR A 2 -20.17 19.22 -2.70
CA THR A 2 -19.50 18.44 -1.64
C THR A 2 -20.26 17.13 -1.49
N GLY A 3 -19.53 16.01 -1.59
CA GLY A 3 -20.10 14.67 -1.39
C GLY A 3 -20.63 14.45 0.04
N PRO A 4 -21.16 13.26 0.33
CA PRO A 4 -21.61 12.90 1.68
C PRO A 4 -20.51 13.11 2.72
N GLN A 5 -20.89 13.47 3.95
CA GLN A 5 -19.95 13.65 5.05
C GLN A 5 -20.31 12.72 6.21
N TRP A 6 -19.38 11.86 6.59
CA TRP A 6 -19.56 10.89 7.68
C TRP A 6 -18.46 11.07 8.72
N ALA A 7 -18.80 11.71 9.84
CA ALA A 7 -17.89 11.87 10.97
C ALA A 7 -18.33 10.97 12.12
N ASP A 8 -17.35 10.35 12.79
CA ASP A 8 -17.56 9.52 14.00
C ASP A 8 -18.65 8.44 13.82
N ARG A 9 -18.78 7.89 12.61
CA ARG A 9 -19.73 6.83 12.26
C ARG A 9 -19.08 5.46 12.28
N GLU A 10 -19.88 4.46 12.62
CA GLU A 10 -19.46 3.06 12.58
C GLU A 10 -20.42 2.26 11.70
N PHE A 11 -19.84 1.44 10.81
CA PHE A 11 -20.53 0.51 9.92
C PHE A 11 -19.89 -0.86 10.08
N VAL A 12 -20.67 -1.86 10.42
CA VAL A 12 -20.20 -3.25 10.59
C VAL A 12 -20.97 -4.16 9.65
N GLY A 13 -20.26 -4.89 8.81
CA GLY A 13 -20.85 -5.82 7.85
C GLY A 13 -21.78 -5.16 6.82
N HIS A 14 -21.60 -3.84 6.58
CA HIS A 14 -22.49 -3.10 5.69
C HIS A 14 -22.15 -3.37 4.22
N ASP A 15 -23.20 -3.52 3.42
CA ASP A 15 -23.11 -3.74 1.98
C ASP A 15 -23.28 -2.41 1.25
N PHE A 16 -22.17 -1.88 0.70
CA PHE A 16 -22.15 -0.66 -0.11
C PHE A 16 -22.02 -0.96 -1.61
N ARG A 17 -22.14 -2.22 -2.03
CA ARG A 17 -21.86 -2.62 -3.41
C ARG A 17 -22.56 -1.74 -4.44
N ASP A 18 -21.78 -1.36 -5.46
CA ASP A 18 -22.20 -0.59 -6.61
C ASP A 18 -22.76 0.82 -6.28
N GLU A 19 -22.57 1.32 -5.04
CA GLU A 19 -22.96 2.67 -4.68
C GLU A 19 -22.04 3.73 -5.29
N ASP A 20 -22.58 4.91 -5.57
CA ASP A 20 -21.79 6.09 -5.91
C ASP A 20 -21.53 6.92 -4.65
N LEU A 21 -20.35 6.75 -4.10
CA LEU A 21 -19.83 7.48 -2.95
C LEU A 21 -18.71 8.47 -3.37
N SER A 22 -18.76 8.92 -4.63
CA SER A 22 -17.79 9.90 -5.12
C SER A 22 -17.82 11.19 -4.29
N GLY A 23 -16.62 11.71 -3.99
CA GLY A 23 -16.48 12.88 -3.13
C GLY A 23 -16.88 12.66 -1.68
N LEU A 24 -17.05 11.41 -1.22
CA LEU A 24 -17.32 11.10 0.20
C LEU A 24 -16.20 11.65 1.08
N HIS A 25 -16.58 12.32 2.18
CA HIS A 25 -15.66 12.75 3.22
C HIS A 25 -15.92 11.95 4.50
N THR A 26 -14.88 11.32 5.04
CA THR A 26 -14.97 10.64 6.33
C THR A 26 -13.96 11.19 7.31
N GLU A 27 -14.38 11.39 8.54
CA GLU A 27 -13.51 11.75 9.65
C GLU A 27 -13.78 10.84 10.84
N ARG A 28 -12.75 10.08 11.27
CA ARG A 28 -12.82 9.09 12.36
C ARG A 28 -13.97 8.07 12.18
N ALA A 29 -14.35 7.78 10.94
CA ALA A 29 -15.33 6.75 10.66
C ALA A 29 -14.70 5.37 10.71
N VAL A 30 -15.46 4.37 11.12
CA VAL A 30 -15.04 2.97 11.18
C VAL A 30 -15.93 2.14 10.25
N PHE A 31 -15.28 1.42 9.35
CA PHE A 31 -15.89 0.41 8.50
C PHE A 31 -15.24 -0.92 8.84
N ASP A 32 -15.99 -1.86 9.34
CA ASP A 32 -15.50 -3.20 9.68
C ASP A 32 -16.30 -4.26 8.93
N GLU A 33 -15.59 -5.16 8.24
CA GLU A 33 -16.18 -6.22 7.41
C GLU A 33 -17.17 -5.72 6.34
N CYS A 34 -17.00 -4.48 5.85
CA CYS A 34 -17.88 -3.88 4.83
C CYS A 34 -17.47 -4.27 3.41
N ASP A 35 -18.48 -4.36 2.52
CA ASP A 35 -18.26 -4.64 1.09
C ASP A 35 -18.38 -3.36 0.25
N PHE A 36 -17.26 -2.92 -0.32
CA PHE A 36 -17.16 -1.78 -1.23
C PHE A 36 -16.97 -2.21 -2.69
N SER A 37 -17.35 -3.43 -3.05
CA SER A 37 -17.18 -3.93 -4.43
C SER A 37 -18.01 -3.13 -5.41
N GLY A 38 -17.40 -2.69 -6.52
CA GLY A 38 -18.04 -1.87 -7.54
C GLY A 38 -18.26 -0.40 -7.14
N VAL A 39 -17.94 -0.01 -5.91
CA VAL A 39 -18.19 1.36 -5.42
C VAL A 39 -17.33 2.38 -6.16
N ASN A 40 -17.93 3.51 -6.48
CA ASN A 40 -17.21 4.69 -6.91
C ASN A 40 -16.86 5.55 -5.69
N LEU A 41 -15.59 5.51 -5.27
CA LEU A 41 -15.01 6.37 -4.23
C LEU A 41 -14.09 7.46 -4.83
N ALA A 42 -14.26 7.78 -6.11
CA ALA A 42 -13.41 8.80 -6.74
C ALA A 42 -13.52 10.15 -6.01
N GLU A 43 -12.38 10.84 -5.90
CA GLU A 43 -12.30 12.16 -5.26
C GLU A 43 -12.71 12.18 -3.77
N SER A 44 -12.83 11.01 -3.12
CA SER A 44 -13.15 10.91 -1.70
C SER A 44 -11.98 11.32 -0.81
N GLN A 45 -12.28 11.77 0.41
CA GLN A 45 -11.30 12.20 1.38
C GLN A 45 -11.56 11.54 2.74
N HIS A 46 -10.54 10.87 3.25
CA HIS A 46 -10.65 10.11 4.48
C HIS A 46 -9.55 10.53 5.45
N ARG A 47 -9.94 10.91 6.67
CA ARG A 47 -9.00 11.31 7.72
C ARG A 47 -9.25 10.51 8.99
N GLY A 48 -8.19 9.88 9.54
CA GLY A 48 -8.25 9.12 10.77
C GLY A 48 -9.29 8.01 10.78
N SER A 49 -9.74 7.57 9.59
CA SER A 49 -10.79 6.58 9.43
C SER A 49 -10.20 5.17 9.28
N ALA A 50 -10.97 4.16 9.68
CA ALA A 50 -10.54 2.77 9.61
C ALA A 50 -11.44 1.97 8.67
N PHE A 51 -10.82 1.26 7.74
CA PHE A 51 -11.43 0.28 6.85
C PHE A 51 -10.81 -1.07 7.20
N ARG A 52 -11.43 -1.81 8.11
CA ARG A 52 -10.89 -3.07 8.64
C ARG A 52 -11.58 -4.25 7.97
N ASN A 53 -10.79 -5.21 7.50
CA ASN A 53 -11.32 -6.43 6.87
C ASN A 53 -12.33 -6.16 5.74
N CYS A 54 -12.27 -4.96 5.13
CA CYS A 54 -13.18 -4.57 4.08
C CYS A 54 -12.78 -5.16 2.72
N ARG A 55 -13.77 -5.34 1.85
CA ARG A 55 -13.57 -5.82 0.49
C ARG A 55 -13.70 -4.67 -0.49
N PHE A 56 -12.68 -4.48 -1.30
CA PHE A 56 -12.65 -3.55 -2.43
C PHE A 56 -12.38 -4.37 -3.70
N GLU A 57 -13.41 -4.65 -4.48
CA GLU A 57 -13.28 -5.33 -5.75
C GLU A 57 -13.85 -4.44 -6.87
N ARG A 58 -13.07 -4.16 -7.91
CA ARG A 58 -13.43 -3.23 -8.98
C ARG A 58 -13.84 -1.83 -8.48
N THR A 59 -13.36 -1.45 -7.32
CA THR A 59 -13.62 -0.15 -6.68
C THR A 59 -12.76 0.93 -7.33
N SER A 60 -13.35 2.09 -7.59
CA SER A 60 -12.61 3.26 -8.05
C SER A 60 -12.21 4.14 -6.88
N LEU A 61 -10.90 4.27 -6.65
CA LEU A 61 -10.28 5.18 -5.67
C LEU A 61 -9.53 6.33 -6.39
N TRP A 62 -9.96 6.65 -7.59
CA TRP A 62 -9.32 7.66 -8.43
C TRP A 62 -9.35 9.04 -7.76
N HIS A 63 -8.19 9.68 -7.60
CA HIS A 63 -8.03 10.95 -6.88
C HIS A 63 -8.50 10.96 -5.42
N SER A 64 -8.66 9.79 -4.80
CA SER A 64 -8.99 9.72 -3.37
C SER A 64 -7.78 10.06 -2.51
N ALA A 65 -8.03 10.53 -1.30
CA ALA A 65 -7.00 10.82 -0.31
C ALA A 65 -7.29 10.12 1.02
N PHE A 66 -6.29 9.45 1.56
CA PHE A 66 -6.34 8.79 2.87
C PHE A 66 -5.21 9.33 3.73
N VAL A 67 -5.56 9.97 4.84
CA VAL A 67 -4.62 10.57 5.79
C VAL A 67 -4.82 9.93 7.15
N GLN A 68 -3.76 9.32 7.69
CA GLN A 68 -3.78 8.62 8.98
C GLN A 68 -4.89 7.58 9.10
N CYS A 69 -5.14 6.86 8.00
CA CYS A 69 -6.18 5.85 7.92
C CYS A 69 -5.61 4.44 8.12
N SER A 70 -6.50 3.51 8.52
CA SER A 70 -6.17 2.08 8.59
C SER A 70 -6.94 1.30 7.52
N MET A 71 -6.22 0.43 6.79
CA MET A 71 -6.75 -0.53 5.83
C MET A 71 -6.47 -1.97 6.30
N LEU A 72 -6.38 -2.17 7.63
CA LEU A 72 -6.00 -3.43 8.26
C LEU A 72 -6.81 -4.62 7.71
N GLY A 73 -6.12 -5.62 7.17
CA GLY A 73 -6.74 -6.85 6.67
C GLY A 73 -7.63 -6.70 5.45
N SER A 74 -7.75 -5.49 4.89
CA SER A 74 -8.63 -5.24 3.73
C SER A 74 -8.06 -5.81 2.43
N VAL A 75 -8.97 -6.18 1.52
CA VAL A 75 -8.63 -6.86 0.26
C VAL A 75 -8.99 -5.98 -0.92
N PHE A 76 -8.01 -5.73 -1.80
CA PHE A 76 -8.17 -4.92 -3.01
C PHE A 76 -7.98 -5.81 -4.24
N VAL A 77 -9.00 -5.94 -5.08
CA VAL A 77 -8.99 -6.77 -6.29
C VAL A 77 -9.40 -5.92 -7.49
N GLN A 78 -8.53 -5.82 -8.48
CA GLN A 78 -8.81 -5.10 -9.73
C GLN A 78 -9.29 -3.65 -9.51
N CYS A 79 -8.77 -2.97 -8.50
CA CYS A 79 -9.15 -1.61 -8.16
C CYS A 79 -8.47 -0.58 -9.05
N ARG A 80 -9.12 0.57 -9.24
CA ARG A 80 -8.49 1.75 -9.83
C ARG A 80 -7.84 2.57 -8.72
N LEU A 81 -6.55 2.34 -8.48
CA LEU A 81 -5.77 2.92 -7.36
C LEU A 81 -4.92 4.14 -7.75
N ARG A 82 -5.07 4.67 -8.99
CA ARG A 82 -4.22 5.77 -9.44
C ARG A 82 -4.99 6.85 -10.19
N PRO A 83 -4.67 8.13 -9.96
CA PRO A 83 -3.83 8.62 -8.88
C PRO A 83 -4.51 8.50 -7.51
N LEU A 84 -3.71 8.32 -6.44
CA LEU A 84 -4.16 8.13 -5.06
C LEU A 84 -3.20 8.89 -4.13
N THR A 85 -3.71 9.57 -3.12
CA THR A 85 -2.91 10.24 -2.09
C THR A 85 -2.97 9.45 -0.80
N LEU A 86 -1.80 9.10 -0.25
CA LEU A 86 -1.66 8.33 0.97
C LEU A 86 -0.70 9.06 1.92
N ASP A 87 -1.10 9.26 3.16
CA ASP A 87 -0.27 9.85 4.20
C ASP A 87 -0.46 9.08 5.50
N GLU A 88 0.62 8.47 6.00
CA GLU A 88 0.62 7.64 7.22
C GLU A 88 -0.46 6.54 7.24
N VAL A 89 -0.70 5.87 6.12
CA VAL A 89 -1.72 4.81 6.00
C VAL A 89 -1.15 3.46 6.45
N ASP A 90 -1.97 2.73 7.21
CA ASP A 90 -1.64 1.38 7.68
C ASP A 90 -2.34 0.31 6.84
N PHE A 91 -1.57 -0.41 6.02
CA PHE A 91 -1.98 -1.55 5.20
C PHE A 91 -1.57 -2.90 5.80
N THR A 92 -1.31 -2.96 7.10
CA THR A 92 -0.93 -4.22 7.76
C THR A 92 -1.95 -5.32 7.42
N LEU A 93 -1.45 -6.49 6.99
CA LEU A 93 -2.24 -7.65 6.57
C LEU A 93 -3.16 -7.42 5.35
N ALA A 94 -3.14 -6.25 4.74
CA ALA A 94 -3.94 -5.99 3.54
C ALA A 94 -3.47 -6.83 2.34
N VAL A 95 -4.36 -7.05 1.38
CA VAL A 95 -4.03 -7.73 0.11
C VAL A 95 -4.14 -6.71 -1.02
N LEU A 96 -3.00 -6.38 -1.62
CA LEU A 96 -2.87 -5.43 -2.74
C LEU A 96 -2.30 -6.11 -4.01
N GLY A 97 -2.14 -7.43 -3.98
CA GLY A 97 -1.56 -8.19 -5.08
C GLY A 97 -2.27 -7.99 -6.42
N GLY A 98 -1.52 -8.05 -7.52
CA GLY A 98 -2.04 -7.90 -8.87
C GLY A 98 -2.55 -6.51 -9.25
N ASN A 99 -2.55 -5.53 -8.33
CA ASN A 99 -3.00 -4.17 -8.62
C ASN A 99 -1.91 -3.30 -9.24
N ASP A 100 -2.35 -2.28 -10.00
CA ASP A 100 -1.48 -1.25 -10.57
C ASP A 100 -1.29 -0.10 -9.57
N LEU A 101 -0.12 -0.07 -8.94
CA LEU A 101 0.32 0.93 -7.97
C LEU A 101 1.51 1.75 -8.50
N ARG A 102 1.73 1.78 -9.83
CA ARG A 102 2.86 2.49 -10.43
C ARG A 102 2.87 3.97 -10.07
N GLY A 103 4.00 4.43 -9.54
CA GLY A 103 4.20 5.82 -9.17
C GLY A 103 3.36 6.31 -7.99
N VAL A 104 2.65 5.44 -7.29
CA VAL A 104 1.96 5.79 -6.04
C VAL A 104 3.00 6.09 -4.96
N ASP A 105 2.79 7.15 -4.20
CA ASP A 105 3.62 7.44 -3.04
C ASP A 105 3.07 6.72 -1.81
N LEU A 106 3.82 5.73 -1.34
CA LEU A 106 3.60 4.91 -0.15
C LEU A 106 4.65 5.24 0.92
N SER A 107 5.34 6.36 0.80
CA SER A 107 6.38 6.75 1.75
C SER A 107 5.81 6.84 3.17
N GLY A 108 6.52 6.23 4.13
CA GLY A 108 6.09 6.20 5.53
C GLY A 108 4.88 5.31 5.84
N CYS A 109 4.23 4.70 4.85
CA CYS A 109 3.14 3.77 5.07
C CYS A 109 3.60 2.47 5.75
N ARG A 110 2.69 1.83 6.50
CA ARG A 110 2.91 0.50 7.05
C ARG A 110 2.38 -0.55 6.09
N LEU A 111 3.27 -1.37 5.58
CA LEU A 111 2.97 -2.48 4.67
C LEU A 111 3.39 -3.83 5.30
N ARG A 112 3.27 -3.92 6.62
CA ARG A 112 3.65 -5.14 7.36
C ARG A 112 2.74 -6.30 6.97
N GLU A 113 3.36 -7.43 6.63
CA GLU A 113 2.64 -8.67 6.27
C GLU A 113 1.65 -8.47 5.10
N THR A 114 1.78 -7.38 4.36
CA THR A 114 0.91 -7.06 3.21
C THR A 114 1.14 -8.04 2.07
N GLY A 115 0.08 -8.50 1.44
CA GLY A 115 0.13 -9.30 0.21
C GLY A 115 0.37 -8.41 -1.00
N LEU A 116 1.59 -8.41 -1.54
CA LEU A 116 2.00 -7.65 -2.73
C LEU A 116 2.31 -8.56 -3.95
N VAL A 117 1.92 -9.82 -3.88
CA VAL A 117 2.20 -10.79 -4.96
C VAL A 117 1.72 -10.24 -6.31
N GLU A 118 2.65 -10.18 -7.30
CA GLU A 118 2.39 -9.65 -8.65
C GLU A 118 1.92 -8.19 -8.72
N ALA A 119 2.00 -7.41 -7.62
CA ALA A 119 1.68 -5.99 -7.65
C ALA A 119 2.68 -5.21 -8.51
N ASP A 120 2.18 -4.22 -9.27
CA ASP A 120 3.04 -3.34 -10.06
C ASP A 120 3.32 -2.04 -9.29
N LEU A 121 4.46 -1.99 -8.62
CA LEU A 121 4.97 -0.87 -7.83
C LEU A 121 6.11 -0.12 -8.54
N ARG A 122 6.21 -0.22 -9.86
CA ARG A 122 7.25 0.50 -10.61
C ARG A 122 7.15 2.01 -10.37
N LYS A 123 8.29 2.63 -10.12
CA LYS A 123 8.39 4.08 -9.83
C LYS A 123 7.64 4.52 -8.57
N ALA A 124 7.18 3.60 -7.73
CA ALA A 124 6.51 3.95 -6.48
C ALA A 124 7.48 4.59 -5.48
N GLY A 125 6.98 5.52 -4.69
CA GLY A 125 7.67 6.04 -3.51
C GLY A 125 7.44 5.08 -2.33
N LEU A 126 8.52 4.53 -1.77
CA LEU A 126 8.47 3.62 -0.62
C LEU A 126 9.47 4.06 0.47
N ARG A 127 9.87 5.33 0.46
CA ARG A 127 10.83 5.85 1.43
C ARG A 127 10.31 5.70 2.86
N GLY A 128 11.11 5.04 3.71
CA GLY A 128 10.75 4.85 5.11
C GLY A 128 9.51 3.96 5.34
N ALA A 129 8.95 3.34 4.32
CA ALA A 129 7.85 2.39 4.46
C ALA A 129 8.28 1.13 5.24
N ASP A 130 7.35 0.50 5.95
CA ASP A 130 7.62 -0.75 6.66
C ASP A 130 7.03 -1.94 5.90
N LEU A 131 7.88 -2.66 5.16
CA LEU A 131 7.54 -3.86 4.39
C LEU A 131 7.88 -5.17 5.12
N THR A 132 8.09 -5.12 6.44
CA THR A 132 8.41 -6.32 7.22
C THR A 132 7.32 -7.39 7.07
N GLY A 133 7.69 -8.61 6.68
CA GLY A 133 6.77 -9.72 6.48
C GLY A 133 5.95 -9.62 5.18
N ALA A 134 6.13 -8.60 4.35
CA ALA A 134 5.38 -8.47 3.10
C ALA A 134 5.68 -9.61 2.13
N ARG A 135 4.65 -10.13 1.47
CA ARG A 135 4.77 -11.18 0.45
C ARG A 135 4.95 -10.54 -0.92
N THR A 136 6.15 -10.66 -1.48
CA THR A 136 6.60 -9.90 -2.65
C THR A 136 6.94 -10.76 -3.87
N VAL A 137 6.44 -11.98 -3.94
CA VAL A 137 6.68 -12.85 -5.11
C VAL A 137 6.11 -12.21 -6.37
N GLY A 138 6.98 -11.99 -7.37
CA GLY A 138 6.59 -11.37 -8.63
C GLY A 138 6.24 -9.89 -8.55
N THR A 139 6.42 -9.24 -7.39
CA THR A 139 6.23 -7.79 -7.26
C THR A 139 7.23 -7.04 -8.15
N ARG A 140 6.76 -6.03 -8.85
CA ARG A 140 7.59 -5.19 -9.71
C ARG A 140 7.93 -3.88 -8.99
N LEU A 141 9.19 -3.71 -8.62
CA LEU A 141 9.73 -2.54 -7.93
C LEU A 141 10.75 -1.77 -8.79
N ASP A 142 10.73 -1.99 -10.11
CA ASP A 142 11.67 -1.32 -11.00
C ASP A 142 11.54 0.20 -10.88
N GLU A 143 12.66 0.90 -10.75
CA GLU A 143 12.75 2.35 -10.54
C GLU A 143 12.06 2.88 -9.26
N ALA A 144 11.58 2.02 -8.33
CA ALA A 144 11.00 2.44 -7.07
C ALA A 144 12.05 3.04 -6.11
N ASP A 145 11.62 3.93 -5.21
CA ASP A 145 12.50 4.52 -4.17
C ASP A 145 12.28 3.81 -2.83
N LEU A 146 13.17 2.88 -2.49
CA LEU A 146 13.12 2.06 -1.29
C LEU A 146 13.96 2.60 -0.14
N ARG A 147 14.61 3.75 -0.28
CA ARG A 147 15.57 4.26 0.70
C ARG A 147 14.94 4.43 2.08
N GLY A 148 15.60 3.87 3.11
CA GLY A 148 15.12 3.88 4.48
C GLY A 148 13.91 2.98 4.75
N ALA A 149 13.39 2.26 3.77
CA ALA A 149 12.34 1.28 3.98
C ALA A 149 12.86 0.08 4.79
N ARG A 150 12.02 -0.48 5.65
CA ARG A 150 12.29 -1.74 6.35
C ARG A 150 11.88 -2.90 5.45
N ILE A 151 12.83 -3.74 5.12
CA ILE A 151 12.68 -4.78 4.08
C ILE A 151 13.26 -6.08 4.62
N ASP A 152 12.51 -7.17 4.47
CA ASP A 152 13.03 -8.51 4.74
C ASP A 152 13.90 -9.04 3.58
N PRO A 153 14.86 -9.91 3.86
CA PRO A 153 15.77 -10.46 2.85
C PRO A 153 15.05 -11.12 1.66
N THR A 154 13.86 -11.66 1.86
CA THR A 154 13.07 -12.33 0.82
C THR A 154 12.67 -11.40 -0.33
N LEU A 155 12.42 -10.11 -0.06
CA LEU A 155 12.08 -9.15 -1.11
C LEU A 155 13.20 -9.04 -2.15
N TRP A 156 14.45 -9.06 -1.71
CA TRP A 156 15.61 -8.92 -2.60
C TRP A 156 15.70 -10.02 -3.67
N THR A 157 15.13 -11.19 -3.38
CA THR A 157 15.21 -12.36 -4.27
C THR A 157 13.88 -12.68 -4.98
N THR A 158 12.77 -12.07 -4.56
CA THR A 158 11.43 -12.40 -5.11
C THR A 158 10.81 -11.30 -5.95
N ALA A 159 11.30 -10.06 -5.83
CA ALA A 159 10.81 -8.91 -6.59
C ALA A 159 11.77 -8.50 -7.72
N SER A 160 11.28 -7.82 -8.76
CA SER A 160 12.14 -7.14 -9.73
C SER A 160 12.54 -5.76 -9.19
N LEU A 161 13.81 -5.37 -9.37
CA LEU A 161 14.41 -4.21 -8.75
C LEU A 161 15.27 -3.36 -9.72
N THR A 162 15.08 -3.52 -11.01
CA THR A 162 15.90 -2.81 -12.01
C THR A 162 15.77 -1.29 -11.84
N GLY A 163 16.89 -0.63 -11.57
CA GLY A 163 16.89 0.84 -11.35
C GLY A 163 16.26 1.30 -10.04
N ALA A 164 15.88 0.39 -9.14
CA ALA A 164 15.38 0.77 -7.81
C ALA A 164 16.44 1.52 -7.02
N ARG A 165 16.01 2.50 -6.22
CA ARG A 165 16.89 3.32 -5.39
C ARG A 165 16.90 2.78 -3.97
N ILE A 166 18.07 2.44 -3.48
CA ILE A 166 18.31 1.89 -2.14
C ILE A 166 19.40 2.69 -1.44
N ASP A 167 19.50 2.58 -0.12
CA ASP A 167 20.62 3.11 0.66
C ASP A 167 21.75 2.08 0.85
N ILE A 168 22.84 2.51 1.48
CA ILE A 168 24.02 1.65 1.68
C ILE A 168 23.69 0.43 2.56
N THR A 169 22.91 0.61 3.62
CA THR A 169 22.53 -0.51 4.51
C THR A 169 21.73 -1.55 3.76
N GLN A 170 20.81 -1.11 2.92
CA GLN A 170 20.01 -1.98 2.05
C GLN A 170 20.87 -2.65 0.97
N ALA A 171 21.89 -1.97 0.43
CA ALA A 171 22.82 -2.58 -0.52
C ALA A 171 23.61 -3.74 0.11
N LEU A 172 24.02 -3.61 1.37
CA LEU A 172 24.65 -4.71 2.12
C LEU A 172 23.70 -5.89 2.31
N ALA A 173 22.44 -5.60 2.68
CA ALA A 173 21.42 -6.63 2.84
C ALA A 173 21.10 -7.33 1.51
N TYR A 174 21.04 -6.58 0.41
CA TYR A 174 20.88 -7.12 -0.95
C TYR A 174 22.02 -8.07 -1.31
N ALA A 175 23.27 -7.64 -1.09
CA ALA A 175 24.44 -8.45 -1.37
C ALA A 175 24.41 -9.77 -0.56
N ALA A 176 24.08 -9.69 0.73
CA ALA A 176 23.97 -10.85 1.60
C ALA A 176 22.85 -11.81 1.15
N ALA A 177 21.69 -11.28 0.74
CA ALA A 177 20.57 -12.10 0.24
C ALA A 177 20.92 -12.86 -1.05
N HIS A 178 21.89 -12.33 -1.85
CA HIS A 178 22.42 -12.97 -3.05
C HIS A 178 23.68 -13.81 -2.80
N GLY A 179 24.00 -14.09 -1.53
CA GLY A 179 25.11 -14.95 -1.14
C GLY A 179 26.51 -14.32 -1.29
N LEU A 180 26.60 -13.00 -1.49
CA LEU A 180 27.89 -12.30 -1.55
C LEU A 180 28.46 -12.14 -0.15
N ARG A 181 29.77 -12.33 -0.02
CA ARG A 181 30.52 -12.05 1.20
C ARG A 181 31.19 -10.68 1.08
N LEU A 182 30.95 -9.85 2.04
CA LEU A 182 31.58 -8.53 2.10
C LEU A 182 32.83 -8.65 2.95
N ASP A 183 34.00 -8.43 2.36
CA ASP A 183 35.25 -8.34 3.10
C ASP A 183 35.44 -6.93 3.61
N SER A 184 35.51 -6.79 4.92
CA SER A 184 35.68 -5.49 5.57
C SER A 184 37.17 -5.16 5.85
N SER A 185 38.09 -6.01 5.40
CA SER A 185 39.52 -5.73 5.53
C SER A 185 39.95 -4.77 4.42
N PRO A 186 40.34 -3.52 4.71
CA PRO A 186 41.16 -2.78 3.80
C PRO A 186 42.52 -3.52 3.82
N ASP A 187 42.93 -4.04 2.66
CA ASP A 187 44.29 -4.55 2.49
C ASP A 187 45.23 -3.47 2.96
N GLY A 188 46.08 -3.86 3.94
CA GLY A 188 47.08 -3.01 4.53
C GLY A 188 48.21 -2.59 3.56
#